data_ceccd46f2cfa8f718e819a63e5110f5c
#
_entry.id   ceccd46f2cfa8f718e819a63e5110f5c
#
_cell.length_a   1.000
_cell.length_b   1.000
_cell.length_c   1.000
_cell.angle_alpha   90.00
_cell.angle_beta   90.00
_cell.angle_gamma   90.00
#
_symmetry.space_group_name_H-M   'P 1'
#
loop_
_entity.id
_entity.type
_entity.pdbx_description
1 polymer ?
#
loop_
_entity_poly.entity_id
_entity_poly.type
_entity_poly.pdbx_seq_one_letter_code
_entity_poly.pdbx_strand_id
1 'polypeptide(L)'
;VLDPIALASVAALAAISLLVFLVPPAHGARAFSWSAFGLGALGGLVLITTDGADPLEWVTVPLAAAVLIRGSIALHRRPESRSWPQLGAGLAVLLVPSLLAAYDEDPLWRVIGIGVVSFAVLAIGLFAKLQAPFVIGGVVLLWHLVTQFWNQLTLVYNAVPWWVWVGIAGALLIAAAIRYEQRL
;
A
#
# COMPACT_ATOMS: atom_id res chain seq x y z
N VAL A 1 2.81 29.11 -10.51
CA VAL A 1 1.57 28.92 -9.72
C VAL A 1 0.43 28.91 -10.71
N LEU A 2 -0.32 27.83 -10.79
CA LEU A 2 -1.50 27.73 -11.66
C LEU A 2 -2.64 28.54 -11.05
N ASP A 3 -3.46 29.10 -11.93
CA ASP A 3 -4.71 29.78 -11.55
C ASP A 3 -5.64 28.82 -10.78
N PRO A 4 -6.36 29.25 -9.71
CA PRO A 4 -7.27 28.37 -8.97
C PRO A 4 -8.34 27.74 -9.85
N ILE A 5 -8.74 28.40 -10.95
CA ILE A 5 -9.65 27.84 -11.96
C ILE A 5 -8.99 26.69 -12.72
N ALA A 6 -7.70 26.80 -13.05
CA ALA A 6 -6.96 25.76 -13.74
C ALA A 6 -6.77 24.54 -12.82
N LEU A 7 -6.46 24.74 -11.54
CA LEU A 7 -6.35 23.66 -10.54
C LEU A 7 -7.70 22.92 -10.38
N ALA A 8 -8.79 23.65 -10.24
CA ALA A 8 -10.12 23.06 -10.15
C ALA A 8 -10.50 22.26 -11.40
N SER A 9 -10.11 22.73 -12.60
CA SER A 9 -10.38 22.01 -13.84
C SER A 9 -9.58 20.73 -13.96
N VAL A 10 -8.29 20.73 -13.54
CA VAL A 10 -7.44 19.53 -13.50
C VAL A 10 -7.98 18.50 -12.51
N ALA A 11 -8.39 18.95 -11.32
CA ALA A 11 -8.99 18.08 -10.31
C ALA A 11 -10.30 17.45 -10.80
N ALA A 12 -11.17 18.25 -11.45
CA ALA A 12 -12.42 17.75 -12.04
C ALA A 12 -12.16 16.72 -13.14
N LEU A 13 -11.22 16.98 -14.04
CA LEU A 13 -10.83 16.03 -15.09
C LEU A 13 -10.25 14.74 -14.51
N ALA A 14 -9.41 14.83 -13.50
CA ALA A 14 -8.86 13.66 -12.80
C ALA A 14 -9.99 12.83 -12.16
N ALA A 15 -10.91 13.47 -11.46
CA ALA A 15 -12.08 12.81 -10.84
C ALA A 15 -12.97 12.13 -11.88
N ILE A 16 -13.32 12.82 -12.98
CA ILE A 16 -14.12 12.26 -14.07
C ILE A 16 -13.42 11.07 -14.70
N SER A 17 -12.10 11.16 -14.93
CA SER A 17 -11.30 10.08 -15.50
C SER A 17 -11.30 8.84 -14.61
N LEU A 18 -11.21 9.01 -13.28
CA LEU A 18 -11.31 7.91 -12.31
C LEU A 18 -12.71 7.30 -12.27
N LEU A 19 -13.76 8.11 -12.36
CA LEU A 19 -15.14 7.61 -12.45
C LEU A 19 -15.35 6.78 -13.71
N VAL A 20 -14.84 7.24 -14.86
CA VAL A 20 -14.88 6.48 -16.13
C VAL A 20 -14.11 5.15 -16.00
N PHE A 21 -12.98 5.15 -15.29
CA PHE A 21 -12.23 3.94 -15.02
C PHE A 21 -13.04 2.91 -14.20
N LEU A 22 -13.88 3.35 -13.27
CA LEU A 22 -14.71 2.46 -12.45
C LEU A 22 -15.82 1.78 -13.23
N VAL A 23 -16.27 2.36 -14.36
CA VAL A 23 -17.29 1.74 -15.23
C VAL A 23 -16.71 0.48 -15.88
N PRO A 24 -17.38 -0.71 -15.73
CA PRO A 24 -16.89 -1.92 -16.35
C PRO A 24 -16.85 -1.74 -17.88
N PRO A 25 -15.71 -1.98 -18.53
CA PRO A 25 -15.61 -1.80 -19.98
C PRO A 25 -16.44 -2.85 -20.71
N ALA A 26 -17.19 -2.43 -21.71
CA ALA A 26 -17.74 -3.32 -22.72
C ALA A 26 -16.59 -4.05 -23.44
N HIS A 27 -16.92 -5.18 -24.11
CA HIS A 27 -15.92 -5.95 -24.84
C HIS A 27 -15.15 -5.04 -25.83
N GLY A 28 -13.84 -4.94 -25.65
CA GLY A 28 -12.94 -4.09 -26.47
C GLY A 28 -12.53 -2.75 -25.87
N ALA A 29 -13.23 -2.25 -24.87
CA ALA A 29 -12.95 -0.92 -24.26
C ALA A 29 -11.91 -0.94 -23.10
N ARG A 30 -11.14 -2.02 -22.95
CA ARG A 30 -10.12 -2.13 -21.87
C ARG A 30 -9.05 -1.06 -21.98
N ALA A 31 -8.56 -0.81 -23.20
CA ALA A 31 -7.56 0.23 -23.46
C ALA A 31 -8.08 1.61 -23.07
N PHE A 32 -9.32 1.95 -23.41
CA PHE A 32 -9.96 3.21 -23.03
C PHE A 32 -10.08 3.36 -21.51
N SER A 33 -10.44 2.30 -20.81
CA SER A 33 -10.51 2.31 -19.35
C SER A 33 -9.14 2.55 -18.68
N TRP A 34 -8.07 1.95 -19.21
CA TRP A 34 -6.71 2.19 -18.69
C TRP A 34 -6.16 3.56 -19.06
N SER A 35 -6.52 4.10 -20.25
CA SER A 35 -6.16 5.47 -20.61
C SER A 35 -6.85 6.49 -19.73
N ALA A 36 -8.12 6.26 -19.34
CA ALA A 36 -8.82 7.11 -18.38
C ALA A 36 -8.13 7.09 -17.00
N PHE A 37 -7.69 5.91 -16.53
CA PHE A 37 -6.90 5.80 -15.31
C PHE A 37 -5.57 6.58 -15.40
N GLY A 38 -4.85 6.44 -16.52
CA GLY A 38 -3.60 7.17 -16.79
C GLY A 38 -3.80 8.69 -16.77
N LEU A 39 -4.87 9.19 -17.37
CA LEU A 39 -5.21 10.62 -17.33
C LEU A 39 -5.54 11.10 -15.92
N GLY A 40 -6.27 10.32 -15.13
CA GLY A 40 -6.54 10.61 -13.73
C GLY A 40 -5.26 10.68 -12.89
N ALA A 41 -4.34 9.73 -13.11
CA ALA A 41 -3.06 9.70 -12.44
C ALA A 41 -2.16 10.89 -12.82
N LEU A 42 -2.10 11.24 -14.10
CA LEU A 42 -1.37 12.42 -14.59
C LEU A 42 -1.95 13.72 -14.02
N GLY A 43 -3.27 13.87 -14.00
CA GLY A 43 -3.93 15.02 -13.38
C GLY A 43 -3.58 15.15 -11.90
N GLY A 44 -3.60 14.03 -11.18
CA GLY A 44 -3.17 13.97 -9.78
C GLY A 44 -1.71 14.37 -9.60
N LEU A 45 -0.80 13.88 -10.46
CA LEU A 45 0.62 14.24 -10.41
C LEU A 45 0.82 15.74 -10.64
N VAL A 46 0.09 16.34 -11.59
CA VAL A 46 0.15 17.79 -11.85
C VAL A 46 -0.30 18.57 -10.60
N LEU A 47 -1.36 18.14 -9.92
CA LEU A 47 -1.83 18.79 -8.69
C LEU A 47 -0.77 18.75 -7.58
N ILE A 48 -0.09 17.62 -7.37
CA ILE A 48 0.97 17.50 -6.37
C ILE A 48 2.15 18.44 -6.70
N THR A 49 2.57 18.49 -7.97
CA THR A 49 3.76 19.25 -8.36
C THR A 49 3.55 20.76 -8.42
N THR A 50 2.32 21.21 -8.60
CA THR A 50 2.03 22.65 -8.80
C THR A 50 1.61 23.38 -7.53
N ASP A 51 0.97 22.69 -6.62
CA ASP A 51 0.40 23.34 -5.43
C ASP A 51 1.25 23.13 -4.16
N GLY A 52 2.32 22.33 -4.27
CA GLY A 52 3.06 21.88 -3.09
C GLY A 52 2.11 21.15 -2.12
N ALA A 53 1.11 20.48 -2.69
CA ALA A 53 -0.04 19.99 -1.97
C ALA A 53 0.38 18.95 -0.95
N ASP A 54 0.47 19.38 0.28
CA ASP A 54 0.35 18.53 1.44
C ASP A 54 -1.14 18.32 1.72
N PRO A 55 -1.60 17.09 1.78
CA PRO A 55 -0.85 15.86 1.75
C PRO A 55 -0.98 15.11 0.41
N LEU A 56 0.07 14.41 0.01
CA LEU A 56 0.15 13.46 -1.11
C LEU A 56 -1.07 12.51 -1.16
N GLU A 57 -1.64 12.20 -0.03
CA GLU A 57 -2.80 11.33 0.16
C GLU A 57 -4.07 11.82 -0.56
N TRP A 58 -4.24 13.13 -0.75
CA TRP A 58 -5.39 13.66 -1.50
C TRP A 58 -5.47 13.15 -2.95
N VAL A 59 -4.35 12.73 -3.49
CA VAL A 59 -4.28 12.18 -4.85
C VAL A 59 -4.12 10.66 -4.84
N THR A 60 -3.25 10.13 -3.98
CA THR A 60 -2.96 8.70 -3.97
C THR A 60 -4.12 7.86 -3.43
N VAL A 61 -4.88 8.37 -2.45
CA VAL A 61 -6.02 7.64 -1.88
C VAL A 61 -7.17 7.48 -2.88
N PRO A 62 -7.67 8.52 -3.59
CA PRO A 62 -8.71 8.33 -4.61
C PRO A 62 -8.25 7.41 -5.75
N LEU A 63 -7.00 7.55 -6.19
CA LEU A 63 -6.42 6.72 -7.25
C LEU A 63 -6.37 5.25 -6.82
N ALA A 64 -5.84 4.99 -5.64
CA ALA A 64 -5.78 3.65 -5.06
C ALA A 64 -7.19 3.07 -4.84
N ALA A 65 -8.12 3.87 -4.31
CA ALA A 65 -9.51 3.46 -4.10
C ALA A 65 -10.17 3.02 -5.40
N ALA A 66 -9.98 3.76 -6.50
CA ALA A 66 -10.52 3.39 -7.82
C ALA A 66 -9.99 2.01 -8.28
N VAL A 67 -8.69 1.76 -8.14
CA VAL A 67 -8.07 0.47 -8.51
C VAL A 67 -8.57 -0.65 -7.60
N LEU A 68 -8.63 -0.41 -6.29
CA LEU A 68 -9.07 -1.40 -5.30
C LEU A 68 -10.55 -1.76 -5.46
N ILE A 69 -11.42 -0.78 -5.66
CA ILE A 69 -12.85 -1.03 -5.90
C ILE A 69 -13.03 -1.89 -7.15
N ARG A 70 -12.37 -1.51 -8.25
CA ARG A 70 -12.44 -2.28 -9.49
C ARG A 70 -11.86 -3.69 -9.33
N GLY A 71 -10.73 -3.81 -8.66
CA GLY A 71 -10.09 -5.09 -8.36
C GLY A 71 -10.97 -5.99 -7.49
N SER A 72 -11.62 -5.42 -6.47
CA SER A 72 -12.54 -6.14 -5.59
C SER A 72 -13.78 -6.64 -6.33
N ILE A 73 -14.36 -5.81 -7.22
CA ILE A 73 -15.49 -6.23 -8.07
C ILE A 73 -15.05 -7.35 -9.01
N ALA A 74 -13.88 -7.27 -9.61
CA ALA A 74 -13.36 -8.31 -10.50
C ALA A 74 -13.13 -9.63 -9.74
N LEU A 75 -12.59 -9.55 -8.52
CA LEU A 75 -12.37 -10.71 -7.65
C LEU A 75 -13.70 -11.34 -7.21
N HIS A 76 -14.69 -10.51 -6.87
CA HIS A 76 -16.04 -11.02 -6.51
C HIS A 76 -16.73 -11.74 -7.67
N ARG A 77 -16.55 -11.24 -8.90
CA ARG A 77 -17.10 -11.89 -10.11
C ARG A 77 -16.35 -13.15 -10.52
N ARG A 78 -15.07 -13.27 -10.18
CA ARG A 78 -14.20 -14.41 -10.51
C ARG A 78 -13.34 -14.78 -9.30
N PRO A 79 -13.86 -15.52 -8.33
CA PRO A 79 -13.17 -15.86 -7.08
C PRO A 79 -11.87 -16.64 -7.29
N GLU A 80 -11.76 -17.36 -8.40
CA GLU A 80 -10.57 -18.14 -8.77
C GLU A 80 -9.42 -17.29 -9.32
N SER A 81 -9.65 -15.98 -9.55
CA SER A 81 -8.61 -15.09 -10.07
C SER A 81 -7.57 -14.79 -8.99
N ARG A 82 -6.30 -14.65 -9.43
CA ARG A 82 -5.20 -14.29 -8.52
C ARG A 82 -5.40 -12.90 -7.96
N SER A 83 -5.17 -12.72 -6.66
CA SER A 83 -5.32 -11.43 -5.97
C SER A 83 -4.29 -10.37 -6.38
N TRP A 84 -3.08 -10.78 -6.80
CA TRP A 84 -2.00 -9.89 -7.19
C TRP A 84 -2.34 -8.94 -8.34
N PRO A 85 -2.83 -9.42 -9.52
CA PRO A 85 -3.17 -8.53 -10.62
C PRO A 85 -4.35 -7.61 -10.32
N GLN A 86 -5.22 -7.99 -9.39
CA GLN A 86 -6.45 -7.26 -9.09
C GLN A 86 -6.27 -6.20 -8.00
N LEU A 87 -5.48 -6.49 -6.96
CA LEU A 87 -5.36 -5.64 -5.77
C LEU A 87 -3.94 -5.10 -5.56
N GLY A 88 -2.91 -5.77 -6.09
CA GLY A 88 -1.51 -5.44 -5.79
C GLY A 88 -1.15 -3.99 -6.14
N ALA A 89 -1.48 -3.55 -7.35
CA ALA A 89 -1.19 -2.18 -7.78
C ALA A 89 -1.92 -1.13 -6.93
N GLY A 90 -3.20 -1.35 -6.61
CA GLY A 90 -3.98 -0.43 -5.78
C GLY A 90 -3.43 -0.31 -4.36
N LEU A 91 -3.04 -1.44 -3.76
CA LEU A 91 -2.43 -1.45 -2.43
C LEU A 91 -1.05 -0.80 -2.41
N ALA A 92 -0.24 -0.99 -3.45
CA ALA A 92 1.05 -0.34 -3.58
C ALA A 92 0.89 1.19 -3.69
N VAL A 93 -0.03 1.67 -4.54
CA VAL A 93 -0.32 3.11 -4.69
C VAL A 93 -0.88 3.70 -3.40
N LEU A 94 -1.63 2.94 -2.61
CA LEU A 94 -2.18 3.40 -1.33
C LEU A 94 -1.10 3.53 -0.26
N LEU A 95 -0.27 2.51 -0.10
CA LEU A 95 0.58 2.37 1.09
C LEU A 95 2.00 2.88 0.88
N VAL A 96 2.60 2.68 -0.33
CA VAL A 96 4.01 3.03 -0.54
C VAL A 96 4.28 4.53 -0.50
N PRO A 97 3.50 5.41 -1.17
CA PRO A 97 3.75 6.84 -1.09
C PRO A 97 3.59 7.39 0.34
N SER A 98 2.53 6.98 1.04
CA SER A 98 2.30 7.40 2.43
C SER A 98 3.39 6.88 3.38
N LEU A 99 3.89 5.66 3.15
CA LEU A 99 5.02 5.12 3.92
C LEU A 99 6.30 5.94 3.69
N LEU A 100 6.59 6.31 2.45
CA LEU A 100 7.78 7.11 2.12
C LEU A 100 7.67 8.52 2.69
N ALA A 101 6.49 9.13 2.63
CA ALA A 101 6.25 10.45 3.19
C ALA A 101 6.36 10.46 4.72
N ALA A 102 6.14 9.35 5.41
CA ALA A 102 6.25 9.26 6.87
C ALA A 102 7.70 9.25 7.40
N TYR A 103 8.72 9.38 6.53
CA TYR A 103 10.12 9.58 6.94
C TYR A 103 10.48 11.03 7.21
N ASP A 104 9.76 11.98 6.62
CA ASP A 104 9.92 13.39 6.90
C ASP A 104 9.17 13.74 8.20
N GLU A 105 9.42 14.89 8.82
CA GLU A 105 8.87 15.32 10.13
C GLU A 105 7.33 15.38 10.14
N ASP A 106 6.68 14.23 10.19
CA ASP A 106 5.25 14.08 9.98
C ASP A 106 4.41 14.11 11.26
N PRO A 107 3.17 14.62 11.18
CA PRO A 107 2.26 14.64 12.31
C PRO A 107 1.88 13.20 12.74
N LEU A 108 1.74 13.01 14.05
CA LEU A 108 1.39 11.71 14.67
C LEU A 108 0.21 10.98 14.03
N TRP A 109 -0.76 11.72 13.47
CA TRP A 109 -1.92 11.13 12.82
C TRP A 109 -1.55 10.30 11.58
N ARG A 110 -0.50 10.72 10.81
CA ARG A 110 -0.02 9.98 9.63
C ARG A 110 0.67 8.68 10.06
N VAL A 111 1.52 8.78 11.06
CA VAL A 111 2.23 7.62 11.63
C VAL A 111 1.22 6.56 12.12
N ILE A 112 0.24 6.97 12.92
CA ILE A 112 -0.81 6.08 13.41
C ILE A 112 -1.67 5.57 12.25
N GLY A 113 -2.05 6.45 11.32
CA GLY A 113 -2.88 6.13 10.17
C GLY A 113 -2.29 5.02 9.29
N ILE A 114 -0.99 5.11 8.95
CA ILE A 114 -0.28 4.09 8.17
C ILE A 114 -0.27 2.75 8.92
N GLY A 115 0.02 2.77 10.22
CA GLY A 115 0.00 1.57 11.05
C GLY A 115 -1.38 0.88 11.04
N VAL A 116 -2.44 1.66 11.29
CA VAL A 116 -3.83 1.16 11.31
C VAL A 116 -4.26 0.62 9.94
N VAL A 117 -4.00 1.37 8.85
CA VAL A 117 -4.39 0.95 7.50
C VAL A 117 -3.61 -0.30 7.06
N SER A 118 -2.30 -0.35 7.31
CA SER A 118 -1.48 -1.52 6.98
C SER A 118 -1.92 -2.76 7.76
N PHE A 119 -2.24 -2.60 9.05
CA PHE A 119 -2.80 -3.68 9.87
C PHE A 119 -4.17 -4.14 9.36
N ALA A 120 -5.05 -3.23 8.98
CA ALA A 120 -6.35 -3.57 8.41
C ALA A 120 -6.21 -4.33 7.09
N VAL A 121 -5.31 -3.89 6.20
CA VAL A 121 -5.00 -4.58 4.94
C VAL A 121 -4.46 -5.98 5.18
N LEU A 122 -3.54 -6.15 6.14
CA LEU A 122 -3.01 -7.44 6.56
C LEU A 122 -4.13 -8.36 7.07
N ALA A 123 -4.98 -7.85 7.96
CA ALA A 123 -6.09 -8.58 8.53
C ALA A 123 -7.09 -9.03 7.45
N ILE A 124 -7.46 -8.14 6.53
CA ILE A 124 -8.32 -8.49 5.39
C ILE A 124 -7.67 -9.59 4.55
N GLY A 125 -6.37 -9.48 4.28
CA GLY A 125 -5.62 -10.51 3.55
C GLY A 125 -5.67 -11.87 4.23
N LEU A 126 -5.53 -11.89 5.56
CA LEU A 126 -5.58 -13.10 6.37
C LEU A 126 -6.98 -13.73 6.37
N PHE A 127 -8.02 -12.96 6.68
CA PHE A 127 -9.39 -13.47 6.80
C PHE A 127 -10.00 -13.85 5.45
N ALA A 128 -9.75 -13.04 4.41
CA ALA A 128 -10.21 -13.32 3.06
C ALA A 128 -9.31 -14.32 2.30
N LYS A 129 -8.20 -14.78 2.90
CA LYS A 129 -7.22 -15.68 2.29
C LYS A 129 -6.63 -15.11 0.98
N LEU A 130 -6.43 -13.80 0.91
CA LEU A 130 -5.91 -13.09 -0.24
C LEU A 130 -4.40 -12.82 -0.06
N GLN A 131 -3.58 -13.35 -0.98
CA GLN A 131 -2.12 -13.23 -0.87
C GLN A 131 -1.62 -11.78 -1.00
N ALA A 132 -2.15 -11.00 -1.95
CA ALA A 132 -1.64 -9.64 -2.18
C ALA A 132 -1.87 -8.70 -0.98
N PRO A 133 -3.06 -8.56 -0.38
CA PRO A 133 -3.25 -7.76 0.82
C PRO A 133 -2.45 -8.28 2.01
N PHE A 134 -2.34 -9.60 2.16
CA PHE A 134 -1.56 -10.20 3.24
C PHE A 134 -0.08 -9.83 3.16
N VAL A 135 0.54 -10.01 1.99
CA VAL A 135 1.97 -9.74 1.81
C VAL A 135 2.27 -8.24 1.85
N ILE A 136 1.52 -7.42 1.10
CA ILE A 136 1.77 -5.97 1.04
C ILE A 136 1.50 -5.32 2.40
N GLY A 137 0.35 -5.63 3.02
CA GLY A 137 0.03 -5.14 4.36
C GLY A 137 1.06 -5.55 5.41
N GLY A 138 1.52 -6.82 5.36
CA GLY A 138 2.54 -7.34 6.27
C GLY A 138 3.90 -6.68 6.09
N VAL A 139 4.36 -6.52 4.85
CA VAL A 139 5.65 -5.87 4.55
C VAL A 139 5.64 -4.40 4.98
N VAL A 140 4.58 -3.67 4.61
CA VAL A 140 4.47 -2.24 4.98
C VAL A 140 4.35 -2.07 6.48
N LEU A 141 3.55 -2.88 7.16
CA LEU A 141 3.41 -2.83 8.62
C LEU A 141 4.74 -3.15 9.33
N LEU A 142 5.43 -4.22 8.90
CA LEU A 142 6.71 -4.59 9.46
C LEU A 142 7.75 -3.47 9.28
N TRP A 143 7.84 -2.93 8.08
CA TRP A 143 8.75 -1.84 7.78
C TRP A 143 8.42 -0.59 8.62
N HIS A 144 7.15 -0.23 8.71
CA HIS A 144 6.69 0.87 9.54
C HIS A 144 7.05 0.68 11.01
N LEU A 145 6.82 -0.51 11.57
CA LEU A 145 7.19 -0.83 12.94
C LEU A 145 8.71 -0.75 13.16
N VAL A 146 9.51 -1.31 12.25
CA VAL A 146 10.97 -1.25 12.35
C VAL A 146 11.46 0.20 12.36
N THR A 147 10.93 1.05 11.49
CA THR A 147 11.33 2.46 11.41
C THR A 147 10.90 3.24 12.65
N GLN A 148 9.70 3.05 13.14
CA GLN A 148 9.18 3.74 14.33
C GLN A 148 9.90 3.31 15.62
N PHE A 149 10.29 2.04 15.71
CA PHE A 149 10.98 1.50 16.88
C PHE A 149 12.50 1.38 16.72
N TRP A 150 13.07 2.03 15.69
CA TRP A 150 14.50 1.90 15.37
C TRP A 150 15.40 2.23 16.54
N ASN A 151 15.14 3.34 17.24
CA ASN A 151 15.93 3.77 18.39
C ASN A 151 15.88 2.76 19.54
N GLN A 152 14.71 2.19 19.81
CA GLN A 152 14.51 1.17 20.83
C GLN A 152 15.20 -0.14 20.45
N LEU A 153 15.10 -0.53 19.18
CA LEU A 153 15.77 -1.72 18.64
C LEU A 153 17.29 -1.59 18.73
N THR A 154 17.84 -0.42 18.40
CA THR A 154 19.31 -0.18 18.50
C THR A 154 19.78 -0.17 19.95
N LEU A 155 18.99 0.36 20.89
CA LEU A 155 19.32 0.30 22.33
C LEU A 155 19.38 -1.16 22.80
N VAL A 156 18.39 -1.98 22.48
CA VAL A 156 18.37 -3.40 22.83
C VAL A 156 19.51 -4.15 22.15
N TYR A 157 19.75 -3.90 20.86
CA TYR A 157 20.84 -4.54 20.12
C TYR A 157 22.22 -4.23 20.74
N ASN A 158 22.47 -2.97 21.12
CA ASN A 158 23.74 -2.56 21.70
C ASN A 158 23.90 -2.98 23.17
N ALA A 159 22.79 -3.18 23.89
CA ALA A 159 22.81 -3.66 25.28
C ALA A 159 23.13 -5.17 25.39
N VAL A 160 22.89 -5.91 24.31
CA VAL A 160 23.06 -7.38 24.30
C VAL A 160 24.34 -7.75 23.53
N PRO A 161 25.28 -8.50 24.11
CA PRO A 161 26.48 -8.94 23.41
C PRO A 161 26.14 -9.75 22.14
N TRP A 162 26.89 -9.55 21.08
CA TRP A 162 26.64 -10.14 19.75
C TRP A 162 26.48 -11.67 19.75
N TRP A 163 27.19 -12.37 20.65
CA TRP A 163 27.14 -13.83 20.76
C TRP A 163 25.75 -14.35 21.23
N VAL A 164 24.99 -13.54 21.95
CA VAL A 164 23.62 -13.89 22.36
C VAL A 164 22.70 -13.98 21.14
N TRP A 165 22.85 -13.05 20.20
CA TRP A 165 22.08 -13.08 18.94
C TRP A 165 22.38 -14.31 18.10
N VAL A 166 23.65 -14.70 18.04
CA VAL A 166 24.08 -15.95 17.37
C VAL A 166 23.52 -17.18 18.09
N GLY A 167 23.51 -17.15 19.43
CA GLY A 167 22.92 -18.23 20.23
C GLY A 167 21.41 -18.39 20.01
N ILE A 168 20.67 -17.26 19.98
CA ILE A 168 19.23 -17.27 19.68
C ILE A 168 18.96 -17.80 18.27
N ALA A 169 19.71 -17.32 17.27
CA ALA A 169 19.59 -17.81 15.89
C ALA A 169 19.86 -19.30 15.78
N GLY A 170 20.91 -19.80 16.44
CA GLY A 170 21.23 -21.22 16.50
C GLY A 170 20.12 -22.05 17.16
N ALA A 171 19.57 -21.58 18.30
CA ALA A 171 18.49 -22.26 18.97
C ALA A 171 17.21 -22.32 18.12
N LEU A 172 16.88 -21.25 17.39
CA LEU A 172 15.74 -21.22 16.47
C LEU A 172 15.93 -22.19 15.30
N LEU A 173 17.15 -22.28 14.74
CA LEU A 173 17.46 -23.25 13.68
C LEU A 173 17.32 -24.69 14.16
N ILE A 174 17.82 -25.00 15.37
CA ILE A 174 17.67 -26.33 15.98
C ILE A 174 16.19 -26.64 16.21
N ALA A 175 15.42 -25.70 16.77
CA ALA A 175 13.99 -25.89 16.99
C ALA A 175 13.22 -26.09 15.67
N ALA A 176 13.60 -25.37 14.62
CA ALA A 176 13.03 -25.55 13.29
C ALA A 176 13.36 -26.92 12.69
N ALA A 177 14.62 -27.39 12.86
CA ALA A 177 15.06 -28.70 12.41
C ALA A 177 14.31 -29.84 13.11
N ILE A 178 14.16 -29.76 14.44
CA ILE A 178 13.39 -30.75 15.20
C ILE A 178 11.92 -30.80 14.73
N ARG A 179 11.29 -29.63 14.50
CA ARG A 179 9.92 -29.59 13.98
C ARG A 179 9.79 -30.14 12.57
N TYR A 180 10.83 -29.97 11.75
CA TYR A 180 10.84 -30.53 10.39
C TYR A 180 10.91 -32.06 10.42
N GLU A 181 11.79 -32.63 11.26
CA GLU A 181 11.88 -34.09 11.43
C GLU A 181 10.59 -34.73 11.96
N GLN A 182 9.87 -34.06 12.83
CA GLN A 182 8.60 -34.57 13.36
C GLN A 182 7.47 -34.60 12.35
N ARG A 183 7.64 -33.98 11.17
CA ARG A 183 6.64 -33.97 10.09
C ARG A 183 6.95 -34.97 8.95
N LEU A 184 8.12 -35.62 9.00
CA LEU A 184 8.49 -36.72 8.10
C LEU A 184 8.09 -38.07 8.69
#